data_3d33db4a60c887f3a312d00980e58dea
#
_entry.id   3d33db4a60c887f3a312d00980e58dea
#
_cell.length_a   1.000
_cell.length_b   1.000
_cell.length_c   1.000
_cell.angle_alpha   90.00
_cell.angle_beta   90.00
_cell.angle_gamma   90.00
#
_symmetry.space_group_name_H-M   'P 1'
#
loop_
_entity.id
_entity.type
_entity.pdbx_description
1 polymer ?
#
loop_
_entity_poly.entity_id
_entity_poly.type
_entity_poly.pdbx_seq_one_letter_code
_entity_poly.pdbx_strand_id
1 'polypeptide(L)'
;MESKISSDLVLLEQNIVENFCYYYQCDLVAEFGNPLYAAMKEKIMLRMKDNDFSLAEQALSLIEASGDLKSIPFKPTQIFELLTQINSLRQGMDQLKKRLQKNRYSNILMAYVDALGGDLNLIYNSTLERQAKAIRAARASHTKNLYPRRKIILSVLREQLAQRGHKWDNLNQAVTSIIPILLKEFEKYDLIWIKSEIDLKQAELHKLEQDDELKSEPLLENAIKRKKASSAVKANKVKNLQDELKKLDSILHSKHPSSKLKDLEYKMPYNNTAYLDETIIHWLREQPEILKEIILNQAITNKNG
;
A
#
# COMPACT_ATOMS: atom_id res chain seq x y z
N MET A 1 17.93 20.21 -12.33
CA MET A 1 16.92 19.18 -12.63
C MET A 1 16.06 18.99 -11.40
N GLU A 2 14.80 19.38 -11.45
CA GLU A 2 13.86 19.07 -10.36
C GLU A 2 13.74 17.57 -10.19
N SER A 3 13.70 17.10 -8.94
CA SER A 3 13.51 15.69 -8.68
C SER A 3 12.08 15.31 -9.04
N LYS A 4 11.85 14.07 -9.53
CA LYS A 4 10.50 13.56 -9.82
C LYS A 4 9.55 13.74 -8.62
N ILE A 5 10.07 13.60 -7.40
CA ILE A 5 9.28 13.76 -6.17
C ILE A 5 8.86 15.22 -5.98
N SER A 6 9.69 16.20 -6.39
CA SER A 6 9.34 17.62 -6.32
C SER A 6 8.12 17.91 -7.18
N SER A 7 8.10 17.46 -8.45
CA SER A 7 6.94 17.63 -9.33
C SER A 7 5.72 16.85 -8.85
N ASP A 8 5.90 15.64 -8.30
CA ASP A 8 4.80 14.84 -7.72
C ASP A 8 4.18 15.56 -6.50
N LEU A 9 4.99 16.24 -5.66
CA LEU A 9 4.48 17.02 -4.53
C LEU A 9 3.68 18.25 -4.98
N VAL A 10 4.10 18.89 -6.07
CA VAL A 10 3.36 20.00 -6.67
C VAL A 10 1.99 19.55 -7.14
N LEU A 11 1.92 18.45 -7.88
CA LEU A 11 0.65 17.85 -8.34
C LEU A 11 -0.27 17.46 -7.18
N LEU A 12 0.30 16.87 -6.13
CA LEU A 12 -0.47 16.48 -4.96
C LEU A 12 -1.03 17.67 -4.21
N GLU A 13 -0.22 18.70 -3.98
CA GLU A 13 -0.64 19.96 -3.37
C GLU A 13 -1.77 20.62 -4.16
N GLN A 14 -1.62 20.73 -5.47
CA GLN A 14 -2.62 21.32 -6.35
C GLN A 14 -3.95 20.53 -6.23
N ASN A 15 -3.91 19.21 -6.36
CA ASN A 15 -5.12 18.40 -6.28
C ASN A 15 -5.82 18.50 -4.92
N ILE A 16 -5.06 18.57 -3.81
CA ILE A 16 -5.61 18.75 -2.47
C ILE A 16 -6.32 20.11 -2.36
N VAL A 17 -5.68 21.18 -2.81
CA VAL A 17 -6.24 22.54 -2.72
C VAL A 17 -7.46 22.69 -3.63
N GLU A 18 -7.41 22.18 -4.86
CA GLU A 18 -8.54 22.21 -5.79
C GLU A 18 -9.75 21.45 -5.24
N ASN A 19 -9.54 20.23 -4.72
CA ASN A 19 -10.61 19.46 -4.07
C ASN A 19 -11.19 20.19 -2.86
N PHE A 20 -10.33 20.73 -2.01
CA PHE A 20 -10.80 21.50 -0.86
C PHE A 20 -11.66 22.69 -1.30
N CYS A 21 -11.17 23.47 -2.26
CA CYS A 21 -11.90 24.64 -2.75
C CYS A 21 -13.22 24.28 -3.43
N TYR A 22 -13.26 23.14 -4.13
CA TYR A 22 -14.51 22.63 -4.70
C TYR A 22 -15.57 22.34 -3.63
N TYR A 23 -15.22 21.59 -2.58
CA TYR A 23 -16.17 21.22 -1.53
C TYR A 23 -16.53 22.37 -0.59
N TYR A 24 -15.60 23.26 -0.29
CA TYR A 24 -15.81 24.37 0.61
C TYR A 24 -16.11 25.70 -0.10
N GLN A 25 -16.29 25.63 -1.44
CA GLN A 25 -16.62 26.80 -2.29
C GLN A 25 -15.68 27.99 -2.07
N CYS A 26 -14.38 27.71 -1.99
CA CYS A 26 -13.38 28.74 -1.92
C CYS A 26 -13.08 29.23 -3.33
N ASP A 27 -13.19 30.54 -3.56
CA ASP A 27 -12.80 31.14 -4.85
C ASP A 27 -11.29 31.07 -5.03
N LEU A 28 -10.82 30.14 -5.85
CA LEU A 28 -9.48 30.14 -6.39
C LEU A 28 -9.48 31.00 -7.66
N VAL A 29 -9.24 32.29 -7.48
CA VAL A 29 -9.21 33.26 -8.59
C VAL A 29 -7.91 33.19 -9.39
N ALA A 30 -6.87 32.49 -8.89
CA ALA A 30 -5.57 32.42 -9.52
C ALA A 30 -5.19 30.99 -9.88
N GLU A 31 -4.68 30.80 -11.11
CA GLU A 31 -4.13 29.53 -11.56
C GLU A 31 -2.84 29.17 -10.79
N PHE A 32 -2.60 27.86 -10.67
CA PHE A 32 -1.38 27.33 -10.07
C PHE A 32 -0.13 27.88 -10.80
N GLY A 33 0.85 28.36 -10.02
CA GLY A 33 2.06 29.01 -10.56
C GLY A 33 1.99 30.53 -10.63
N ASN A 34 0.83 31.15 -10.45
CA ASN A 34 0.71 32.59 -10.30
C ASN A 34 1.15 33.01 -8.89
N PRO A 35 1.90 34.11 -8.70
CA PRO A 35 2.25 34.63 -7.36
C PRO A 35 1.05 34.86 -6.45
N LEU A 36 -0.10 35.24 -7.00
CA LEU A 36 -1.36 35.39 -6.27
C LEU A 36 -1.84 34.05 -5.66
N TYR A 37 -1.59 32.94 -6.32
CA TYR A 37 -1.95 31.62 -5.80
C TYR A 37 -1.30 31.33 -4.44
N ALA A 38 -0.02 31.64 -4.30
CA ALA A 38 0.70 31.41 -3.03
C ALA A 38 0.07 32.20 -1.86
N ALA A 39 -0.25 33.47 -2.09
CA ALA A 39 -0.88 34.32 -1.10
C ALA A 39 -2.30 33.86 -0.76
N MET A 40 -3.08 33.43 -1.75
CA MET A 40 -4.42 32.88 -1.54
C MET A 40 -4.37 31.56 -0.78
N LYS A 41 -3.47 30.66 -1.15
CA LYS A 41 -3.25 29.38 -0.44
C LYS A 41 -2.92 29.62 1.03
N GLU A 42 -2.04 30.56 1.32
CA GLU A 42 -1.68 30.89 2.69
C GLU A 42 -2.89 31.37 3.51
N LYS A 43 -3.71 32.25 2.96
CA LYS A 43 -4.98 32.69 3.60
C LYS A 43 -5.94 31.52 3.84
N ILE A 44 -6.10 30.64 2.85
CA ILE A 44 -6.95 29.46 2.98
C ILE A 44 -6.40 28.54 4.07
N MET A 45 -5.08 28.32 4.12
CA MET A 45 -4.45 27.48 5.15
C MET A 45 -4.63 28.05 6.57
N LEU A 46 -4.57 29.36 6.75
CA LEU A 46 -4.85 29.98 8.04
C LEU A 46 -6.30 29.70 8.48
N ARG A 47 -7.27 29.88 7.59
CA ARG A 47 -8.67 29.55 7.88
C ARG A 47 -8.88 28.04 8.15
N MET A 48 -8.17 27.15 7.44
CA MET A 48 -8.21 25.71 7.73
C MET A 48 -7.70 25.40 9.14
N LYS A 49 -6.63 26.07 9.57
CA LYS A 49 -6.04 25.90 10.90
C LYS A 49 -7.02 26.31 11.99
N ASP A 50 -7.71 27.41 11.80
CA ASP A 50 -8.68 27.96 12.76
C ASP A 50 -10.05 27.27 12.66
N ASN A 51 -10.20 26.28 11.74
CA ASN A 51 -11.46 25.62 11.40
C ASN A 51 -12.59 26.60 11.03
N ASP A 52 -12.19 27.72 10.39
CA ASP A 52 -13.08 28.81 9.97
C ASP A 52 -13.68 28.53 8.59
N PHE A 53 -14.23 27.33 8.41
CA PHE A 53 -15.01 26.94 7.25
C PHE A 53 -16.33 26.33 7.72
N SER A 54 -17.40 27.09 7.60
CA SER A 54 -18.75 26.55 7.57
C SER A 54 -19.04 26.03 6.17
N LEU A 55 -19.60 24.83 6.06
CA LEU A 55 -20.19 24.39 4.82
C LEU A 55 -21.27 25.38 4.41
N ALA A 56 -21.13 25.97 3.22
CA ALA A 56 -22.17 26.80 2.68
C ALA A 56 -23.45 25.96 2.52
N GLU A 57 -24.62 26.51 2.84
CA GLU A 57 -25.92 25.83 2.71
C GLU A 57 -26.13 25.26 1.31
N GLN A 58 -25.55 25.91 0.27
CA GLN A 58 -25.56 25.43 -1.12
C GLN A 58 -24.75 24.16 -1.30
N ALA A 59 -23.63 23.96 -0.60
CA ALA A 59 -22.87 22.72 -0.68
C ALA A 59 -23.60 21.57 0.02
N LEU A 60 -24.30 21.84 1.10
CA LEU A 60 -25.17 20.87 1.77
C LEU A 60 -26.34 20.46 0.86
N SER A 61 -27.00 21.42 0.19
CA SER A 61 -28.11 21.11 -0.73
C SER A 61 -27.64 20.32 -1.97
N LEU A 62 -26.44 20.57 -2.49
CA LEU A 62 -25.84 19.77 -3.57
C LEU A 62 -25.50 18.35 -3.13
N ILE A 63 -25.01 18.19 -1.91
CA ILE A 63 -24.71 16.89 -1.28
C ILE A 63 -26.01 16.10 -1.06
N GLU A 64 -27.05 16.75 -0.56
CA GLU A 64 -28.38 16.16 -0.37
C GLU A 64 -29.05 15.79 -1.70
N ALA A 65 -28.93 16.64 -2.73
CA ALA A 65 -29.51 16.42 -4.05
C ALA A 65 -28.81 15.32 -4.85
N SER A 66 -27.50 15.11 -4.66
CA SER A 66 -26.73 14.07 -5.37
C SER A 66 -26.96 12.66 -4.82
N GLY A 67 -27.53 12.52 -3.64
CA GLY A 67 -27.84 11.23 -3.00
C GLY A 67 -26.63 10.34 -2.64
N ASP A 68 -25.47 10.62 -3.20
CA ASP A 68 -24.26 9.79 -3.10
C ASP A 68 -23.22 10.30 -2.10
N LEU A 69 -23.25 11.58 -1.74
CA LEU A 69 -22.31 12.20 -0.81
C LEU A 69 -23.02 12.49 0.53
N LYS A 70 -23.05 11.50 1.40
CA LYS A 70 -23.64 11.65 2.76
C LYS A 70 -22.87 12.58 3.70
N SER A 71 -21.61 12.93 3.36
CA SER A 71 -20.79 13.88 4.13
C SER A 71 -19.58 14.32 3.28
N ILE A 72 -19.05 15.51 3.55
CA ILE A 72 -17.76 15.90 3.01
C ILE A 72 -16.69 14.93 3.56
N PRO A 73 -15.88 14.30 2.69
CA PRO A 73 -15.01 13.20 3.09
C PRO A 73 -13.85 13.64 4.01
N PHE A 74 -13.54 14.95 4.10
CA PHE A 74 -12.39 15.45 4.86
C PHE A 74 -12.72 16.74 5.61
N LYS A 75 -12.01 16.95 6.74
CA LYS A 75 -12.13 18.16 7.56
C LYS A 75 -11.04 19.19 7.17
N PRO A 76 -11.32 20.51 7.33
CA PRO A 76 -10.32 21.56 7.06
C PRO A 76 -8.99 21.32 7.78
N THR A 77 -9.01 20.91 9.05
CA THR A 77 -7.82 20.61 9.85
C THR A 77 -6.99 19.45 9.27
N GLN A 78 -7.62 18.40 8.72
CA GLN A 78 -6.90 17.30 8.06
C GLN A 78 -6.16 17.79 6.81
N ILE A 79 -6.80 18.66 6.02
CA ILE A 79 -6.17 19.25 4.84
C ILE A 79 -5.03 20.17 5.22
N PHE A 80 -5.19 20.98 6.27
CA PHE A 80 -4.10 21.78 6.81
C PHE A 80 -2.89 20.96 7.20
N GLU A 81 -3.10 19.83 7.89
CA GLU A 81 -2.02 18.90 8.27
C GLU A 81 -1.32 18.31 7.04
N LEU A 82 -2.07 17.89 6.02
CA LEU A 82 -1.51 17.35 4.78
C LEU A 82 -0.64 18.38 4.05
N LEU A 83 -1.12 19.62 3.91
CA LEU A 83 -0.37 20.72 3.27
C LEU A 83 0.89 21.08 4.08
N THR A 84 0.81 21.04 5.42
CA THR A 84 1.95 21.24 6.31
C THR A 84 2.99 20.13 6.14
N GLN A 85 2.58 18.87 6.01
CA GLN A 85 3.49 17.75 5.73
C GLN A 85 4.16 17.86 4.36
N ILE A 86 3.43 18.31 3.33
CA ILE A 86 3.99 18.59 1.99
C ILE A 86 5.08 19.67 2.08
N ASN A 87 4.79 20.79 2.76
CA ASN A 87 5.76 21.87 2.94
C ASN A 87 6.99 21.41 3.71
N SER A 88 6.82 20.67 4.80
CA SER A 88 7.91 20.09 5.59
C SER A 88 8.79 19.15 4.77
N LEU A 89 8.18 18.28 3.96
CA LEU A 89 8.92 17.38 3.08
C LEU A 89 9.69 18.18 2.02
N ARG A 90 9.08 19.21 1.41
CA ARG A 90 9.72 20.06 0.41
C ARG A 90 10.95 20.78 0.97
N GLN A 91 10.83 21.35 2.18
CA GLN A 91 11.95 22.06 2.85
C GLN A 91 13.08 21.13 3.25
N GLY A 92 12.78 19.90 3.65
CA GLY A 92 13.76 18.92 4.11
C GLY A 92 14.31 18.01 3.00
N MET A 93 13.90 18.17 1.74
CA MET A 93 14.22 17.22 0.67
C MET A 93 15.71 16.98 0.47
N ASP A 94 16.51 18.07 0.48
CA ASP A 94 17.94 17.98 0.21
C ASP A 94 18.72 17.23 1.30
N GLN A 95 18.18 17.18 2.51
CA GLN A 95 18.78 16.49 3.66
C GLN A 95 18.38 15.03 3.75
N LEU A 96 17.38 14.59 2.98
CA LEU A 96 16.82 13.26 3.07
C LEU A 96 17.36 12.33 1.97
N LYS A 97 17.71 11.08 2.34
CA LYS A 97 18.01 10.04 1.36
C LYS A 97 16.78 9.80 0.45
N LYS A 98 16.98 9.56 -0.85
CA LYS A 98 15.91 9.35 -1.85
C LYS A 98 14.84 8.33 -1.42
N ARG A 99 15.24 7.24 -0.75
CA ARG A 99 14.31 6.23 -0.23
C ARG A 99 13.36 6.84 0.82
N LEU A 100 13.88 7.69 1.70
CA LEU A 100 13.09 8.33 2.75
C LEU A 100 12.15 9.40 2.18
N GLN A 101 12.60 10.18 1.19
CA GLN A 101 11.76 11.11 0.45
C GLN A 101 10.55 10.38 -0.16
N LYS A 102 10.81 9.25 -0.87
CA LYS A 102 9.76 8.43 -1.49
C LYS A 102 8.78 7.86 -0.45
N ASN A 103 9.28 7.37 0.67
CA ASN A 103 8.43 6.84 1.73
C ASN A 103 7.54 7.93 2.34
N ARG A 104 8.09 9.11 2.63
CA ARG A 104 7.31 10.25 3.17
C ARG A 104 6.25 10.70 2.18
N TYR A 105 6.61 10.87 0.90
CA TYR A 105 5.65 11.19 -0.16
C TYR A 105 4.52 10.15 -0.23
N SER A 106 4.86 8.86 -0.23
CA SER A 106 3.86 7.77 -0.26
C SER A 106 2.93 7.79 0.95
N ASN A 107 3.44 8.19 2.12
CA ASN A 107 2.62 8.31 3.32
C ASN A 107 1.66 9.50 3.21
N ILE A 108 2.11 10.65 2.73
CA ILE A 108 1.28 11.84 2.52
C ILE A 108 0.18 11.55 1.49
N LEU A 109 0.52 10.95 0.34
CA LEU A 109 -0.47 10.60 -0.67
C LEU A 109 -1.52 9.61 -0.12
N MET A 110 -1.09 8.62 0.67
CA MET A 110 -2.05 7.68 1.27
C MET A 110 -2.90 8.33 2.36
N ALA A 111 -2.35 9.24 3.16
CA ALA A 111 -3.13 10.00 4.13
C ALA A 111 -4.17 10.89 3.45
N TYR A 112 -3.86 11.43 2.26
CA TYR A 112 -4.85 12.13 1.45
C TYR A 112 -5.95 11.19 0.94
N VAL A 113 -5.58 10.01 0.43
CA VAL A 113 -6.57 8.99 0.02
C VAL A 113 -7.48 8.58 1.20
N ASP A 114 -6.91 8.42 2.39
CA ASP A 114 -7.67 8.08 3.60
C ASP A 114 -8.60 9.24 4.00
N ALA A 115 -8.16 10.51 3.84
CA ALA A 115 -9.01 11.69 4.05
C ALA A 115 -10.17 11.76 3.06
N LEU A 116 -10.02 11.24 1.84
CA LEU A 116 -11.08 11.07 0.84
C LEU A 116 -11.98 9.84 1.10
N GLY A 117 -11.95 9.27 2.30
CA GLY A 117 -12.71 8.05 2.62
C GLY A 117 -12.27 6.80 1.88
N GLY A 118 -11.06 6.82 1.30
CA GLY A 118 -10.50 5.72 0.52
C GLY A 118 -10.99 5.66 -0.94
N ASP A 119 -11.83 6.59 -1.37
CA ASP A 119 -12.33 6.65 -2.75
C ASP A 119 -11.30 7.32 -3.67
N LEU A 120 -10.71 6.52 -4.55
CA LEU A 120 -9.72 7.00 -5.52
C LEU A 120 -10.35 7.81 -6.67
N ASN A 121 -11.65 7.69 -6.91
CA ASN A 121 -12.33 8.44 -7.95
C ASN A 121 -12.44 9.94 -7.60
N LEU A 122 -12.28 10.29 -6.33
CA LEU A 122 -12.22 11.68 -5.88
C LEU A 122 -10.85 12.34 -6.15
N ILE A 123 -9.88 11.61 -6.69
CA ILE A 123 -8.60 12.14 -7.16
C ILE A 123 -8.75 12.49 -8.64
N TYR A 124 -8.98 13.78 -8.95
CA TYR A 124 -9.20 14.25 -10.33
C TYR A 124 -7.92 14.27 -11.19
N ASN A 125 -6.80 13.75 -10.69
CA ASN A 125 -5.54 13.66 -11.41
C ASN A 125 -5.16 12.20 -11.67
N SER A 126 -5.17 11.77 -12.94
CA SER A 126 -4.90 10.38 -13.35
C SER A 126 -3.49 9.87 -12.98
N THR A 127 -2.51 10.76 -12.82
CA THR A 127 -1.16 10.39 -12.39
C THR A 127 -1.13 10.07 -10.90
N LEU A 128 -1.76 10.92 -10.08
CA LEU A 128 -1.90 10.68 -8.63
C LEU A 128 -2.75 9.45 -8.34
N GLU A 129 -3.83 9.26 -9.07
CA GLU A 129 -4.69 8.07 -8.96
C GLU A 129 -3.90 6.78 -9.22
N ARG A 130 -3.11 6.74 -10.31
CA ARG A 130 -2.24 5.59 -10.62
C ARG A 130 -1.17 5.37 -9.55
N GLN A 131 -0.57 6.43 -9.03
CA GLN A 131 0.41 6.33 -7.94
C GLN A 131 -0.24 5.80 -6.66
N ALA A 132 -1.42 6.29 -6.28
CA ALA A 132 -2.17 5.82 -5.12
C ALA A 132 -2.56 4.34 -5.25
N LYS A 133 -3.06 3.92 -6.42
CA LYS A 133 -3.34 2.51 -6.73
C LYS A 133 -2.10 1.63 -6.59
N ALA A 134 -0.96 2.08 -7.13
CA ALA A 134 0.31 1.34 -7.05
C ALA A 134 0.81 1.22 -5.61
N ILE A 135 0.75 2.29 -4.81
CA ILE A 135 1.13 2.28 -3.39
C ILE A 135 0.21 1.36 -2.59
N ARG A 136 -1.12 1.44 -2.81
CA ARG A 136 -2.11 0.58 -2.16
C ARG A 136 -1.86 -0.90 -2.48
N ALA A 137 -1.61 -1.23 -3.74
CA ALA A 137 -1.28 -2.59 -4.16
C ALA A 137 0.04 -3.08 -3.53
N ALA A 138 1.08 -2.23 -3.48
CA ALA A 138 2.34 -2.56 -2.83
C ALA A 138 2.18 -2.78 -1.32
N ARG A 139 1.38 -1.96 -0.62
CA ARG A 139 1.07 -2.13 0.81
C ARG A 139 0.28 -3.42 1.06
N ALA A 140 -0.73 -3.70 0.23
CA ALA A 140 -1.51 -4.94 0.32
C ALA A 140 -0.62 -6.17 0.13
N SER A 141 0.25 -6.16 -0.89
CA SER A 141 1.24 -7.23 -1.12
C SER A 141 2.22 -7.37 0.04
N HIS A 142 2.69 -6.26 0.62
CA HIS A 142 3.56 -6.27 1.80
C HIS A 142 2.85 -6.89 3.00
N THR A 143 1.61 -6.48 3.27
CA THR A 143 0.80 -7.02 4.38
C THR A 143 0.52 -8.50 4.18
N LYS A 144 0.16 -8.92 2.95
CA LYS A 144 -0.18 -10.31 2.64
C LYS A 144 1.03 -11.25 2.68
N ASN A 145 2.17 -10.83 2.14
CA ASN A 145 3.29 -11.75 1.85
C ASN A 145 4.50 -11.52 2.76
N LEU A 146 4.90 -10.27 3.01
CA LEU A 146 6.14 -9.96 3.72
C LEU A 146 5.95 -9.90 5.22
N TYR A 147 4.89 -9.26 5.69
CA TYR A 147 4.64 -9.08 7.12
C TYR A 147 4.49 -10.41 7.88
N PRO A 148 3.73 -11.42 7.40
CA PRO A 148 3.64 -12.71 8.07
C PRO A 148 5.01 -13.39 8.22
N ARG A 149 5.85 -13.36 7.17
CA ARG A 149 7.19 -13.96 7.25
C ARG A 149 8.12 -13.21 8.20
N ARG A 150 8.05 -11.88 8.27
CA ARG A 150 8.77 -11.11 9.30
C ARG A 150 8.30 -11.44 10.70
N LYS A 151 7.00 -11.67 10.89
CA LYS A 151 6.44 -12.12 12.17
C LYS A 151 6.99 -13.49 12.58
N ILE A 152 7.14 -14.43 11.65
CA ILE A 152 7.77 -15.73 11.89
C ILE A 152 9.23 -15.55 12.31
N ILE A 153 10.02 -14.70 11.63
CA ILE A 153 11.41 -14.42 12.00
C ILE A 153 11.50 -13.93 13.43
N LEU A 154 10.64 -12.97 13.81
CA LEU A 154 10.61 -12.43 15.18
C LEU A 154 10.21 -13.46 16.22
N SER A 155 9.20 -14.30 15.91
CA SER A 155 8.77 -15.38 16.81
C SER A 155 9.92 -16.34 17.08
N VAL A 156 10.57 -16.83 16.03
CA VAL A 156 11.70 -17.76 16.14
C VAL A 156 12.88 -17.14 16.89
N LEU A 157 13.20 -15.85 16.63
CA LEU A 157 14.26 -15.15 17.39
C LEU A 157 13.94 -15.09 18.88
N ARG A 158 12.71 -14.74 19.25
CA ARG A 158 12.29 -14.63 20.66
C ARG A 158 12.23 -15.98 21.35
N GLU A 159 11.73 -17.00 20.66
CA GLU A 159 11.70 -18.37 21.18
C GLU A 159 13.11 -18.91 21.44
N GLN A 160 14.04 -18.68 20.51
CA GLN A 160 15.43 -19.09 20.68
C GLN A 160 16.14 -18.27 21.76
N LEU A 161 15.85 -16.99 21.90
CA LEU A 161 16.35 -16.15 22.97
C LEU A 161 15.89 -16.66 24.35
N ALA A 162 14.60 -17.01 24.46
CA ALA A 162 14.03 -17.55 25.70
C ALA A 162 14.65 -18.92 26.06
N GLN A 163 14.88 -19.80 25.07
CA GLN A 163 15.51 -21.10 25.28
C GLN A 163 16.98 -20.97 25.70
N ARG A 164 17.72 -19.99 25.18
CA ARG A 164 19.13 -19.74 25.52
C ARG A 164 19.28 -19.12 26.90
N GLY A 165 18.31 -18.32 27.36
CA GLY A 165 18.39 -17.56 28.61
C GLY A 165 19.30 -16.34 28.56
N HIS A 166 20.01 -16.08 27.47
CA HIS A 166 20.91 -14.92 27.31
C HIS A 166 20.93 -14.45 25.86
N LYS A 167 21.21 -13.14 25.65
CA LYS A 167 21.29 -12.51 24.32
C LYS A 167 22.48 -13.01 23.53
N TRP A 168 22.43 -12.84 22.21
CA TRP A 168 23.57 -13.13 21.34
C TRP A 168 24.62 -12.01 21.40
N ASP A 169 25.86 -12.37 21.16
CA ASP A 169 26.98 -11.42 21.14
C ASP A 169 26.89 -10.48 19.93
N ASN A 170 26.42 -10.99 18.80
CA ASN A 170 26.29 -10.22 17.59
C ASN A 170 25.11 -10.71 16.70
N LEU A 171 24.70 -9.84 15.78
CA LEU A 171 23.55 -10.08 14.90
C LEU A 171 23.76 -11.25 13.94
N ASN A 172 24.98 -11.43 13.42
CA ASN A 172 25.27 -12.53 12.50
C ASN A 172 25.07 -13.88 13.21
N GLN A 173 25.58 -14.03 14.43
CA GLN A 173 25.38 -15.23 15.23
C GLN A 173 23.88 -15.49 15.51
N ALA A 174 23.13 -14.44 15.88
CA ALA A 174 21.70 -14.55 16.11
C ALA A 174 20.98 -15.10 14.86
N VAL A 175 21.22 -14.49 13.70
CA VAL A 175 20.55 -14.88 12.47
C VAL A 175 20.98 -16.27 12.00
N THR A 176 22.28 -16.55 11.96
CA THR A 176 22.79 -17.87 11.52
C THR A 176 22.22 -19.01 12.37
N SER A 177 22.10 -18.80 13.68
CA SER A 177 21.59 -19.85 14.60
C SER A 177 20.12 -20.21 14.34
N ILE A 178 19.31 -19.29 13.81
CA ILE A 178 17.87 -19.51 13.58
C ILE A 178 17.53 -19.98 12.18
N ILE A 179 18.45 -19.86 11.17
CA ILE A 179 18.18 -20.23 9.77
C ILE A 179 17.58 -21.63 9.62
N PRO A 180 18.13 -22.70 10.23
CA PRO A 180 17.57 -24.04 10.07
C PRO A 180 16.12 -24.16 10.58
N ILE A 181 15.78 -23.42 11.62
CA ILE A 181 14.43 -23.39 12.20
C ILE A 181 13.51 -22.58 11.30
N LEU A 182 13.98 -21.41 10.84
CA LEU A 182 13.22 -20.54 9.95
C LEU A 182 12.82 -21.24 8.66
N LEU A 183 13.71 -22.01 8.06
CA LEU A 183 13.39 -22.74 6.83
C LEU A 183 12.22 -23.71 7.03
N LYS A 184 12.18 -24.41 8.16
CA LYS A 184 11.06 -25.30 8.52
C LYS A 184 9.77 -24.52 8.76
N GLU A 185 9.82 -23.40 9.46
CA GLU A 185 8.65 -22.56 9.74
C GLU A 185 8.13 -21.87 8.47
N PHE A 186 9.01 -21.45 7.57
CA PHE A 186 8.60 -20.94 6.26
C PHE A 186 7.94 -22.02 5.40
N GLU A 187 8.41 -23.24 5.42
CA GLU A 187 7.77 -24.36 4.71
C GLU A 187 6.36 -24.63 5.23
N LYS A 188 6.15 -24.65 6.55
CA LYS A 188 4.82 -24.75 7.16
C LYS A 188 3.92 -23.58 6.73
N TYR A 189 4.43 -22.38 6.77
CA TYR A 189 3.69 -21.19 6.35
C TYR A 189 3.32 -21.23 4.86
N ASP A 190 4.23 -21.67 3.99
CA ASP A 190 3.98 -21.81 2.56
C ASP A 190 2.82 -22.77 2.26
N LEU A 191 2.75 -23.88 2.97
CA LEU A 191 1.63 -24.82 2.87
C LEU A 191 0.28 -24.18 3.26
N ILE A 192 0.27 -23.40 4.35
CA ILE A 192 -0.92 -22.67 4.79
C ILE A 192 -1.31 -21.63 3.74
N TRP A 193 -0.32 -20.89 3.23
CA TRP A 193 -0.53 -19.86 2.22
C TRP A 193 -1.09 -20.45 0.91
N ILE A 194 -0.55 -21.57 0.42
CA ILE A 194 -1.04 -22.25 -0.79
C ILE A 194 -2.49 -22.64 -0.63
N LYS A 195 -2.87 -23.26 0.50
CA LYS A 195 -4.25 -23.62 0.78
C LYS A 195 -5.18 -22.41 0.77
N SER A 196 -4.80 -21.35 1.47
CA SER A 196 -5.57 -20.10 1.51
C SER A 196 -5.73 -19.47 0.13
N GLU A 197 -4.72 -19.52 -0.74
CA GLU A 197 -4.82 -19.03 -2.12
C GLU A 197 -5.75 -19.87 -2.98
N ILE A 198 -5.73 -21.20 -2.79
CA ILE A 198 -6.68 -22.11 -3.45
C ILE A 198 -8.11 -21.74 -3.05
N ASP A 199 -8.39 -21.63 -1.75
CA ASP A 199 -9.72 -21.29 -1.23
C ASP A 199 -10.23 -19.95 -1.78
N LEU A 200 -9.36 -18.91 -1.78
CA LEU A 200 -9.70 -17.59 -2.30
C LEU A 200 -10.02 -17.62 -3.80
N LYS A 201 -9.22 -18.34 -4.59
CA LYS A 201 -9.45 -18.46 -6.05
C LYS A 201 -10.67 -19.30 -6.38
N GLN A 202 -10.96 -20.34 -5.61
CA GLN A 202 -12.19 -21.12 -5.75
C GLN A 202 -13.42 -20.25 -5.45
N ALA A 203 -13.38 -19.45 -4.38
CA ALA A 203 -14.46 -18.54 -4.05
C ALA A 203 -14.66 -17.45 -5.13
N GLU A 204 -13.57 -16.94 -5.73
CA GLU A 204 -13.65 -15.99 -6.85
C GLU A 204 -14.25 -16.64 -8.10
N LEU A 205 -13.84 -17.86 -8.42
CA LEU A 205 -14.38 -18.63 -9.54
C LEU A 205 -15.89 -18.85 -9.37
N HIS A 206 -16.31 -19.28 -8.20
CA HIS A 206 -17.73 -19.53 -7.90
C HIS A 206 -18.58 -18.26 -8.02
N LYS A 207 -18.08 -17.11 -7.55
CA LYS A 207 -18.76 -15.81 -7.76
C LYS A 207 -18.94 -15.48 -9.25
N LEU A 208 -17.90 -15.71 -10.06
CA LEU A 208 -17.98 -15.46 -11.50
C LEU A 208 -18.97 -16.38 -12.20
N GLU A 209 -19.14 -17.61 -11.74
CA GLU A 209 -20.10 -18.57 -12.24
C GLU A 209 -21.55 -18.19 -11.87
N GLN A 210 -21.80 -17.82 -10.61
CA GLN A 210 -23.13 -17.37 -10.15
C GLN A 210 -23.60 -16.08 -10.81
N ASP A 211 -22.72 -15.13 -11.12
CA ASP A 211 -23.06 -13.89 -11.84
C ASP A 211 -23.58 -14.15 -13.28
N ASP A 212 -23.40 -15.35 -13.84
CA ASP A 212 -23.94 -15.72 -15.16
C ASP A 212 -25.38 -16.24 -15.09
N GLU A 213 -25.75 -16.90 -14.01
CA GLU A 213 -27.11 -17.42 -13.85
C GLU A 213 -28.15 -16.31 -13.64
N LEU A 214 -27.74 -15.16 -13.06
CA LEU A 214 -28.64 -14.03 -12.76
C LEU A 214 -28.91 -13.07 -13.91
N LYS A 215 -28.24 -13.19 -15.09
CA LYS A 215 -28.29 -12.21 -16.18
C LYS A 215 -29.01 -12.72 -17.47
N SER A 216 -30.04 -13.51 -17.35
CA SER A 216 -30.79 -14.03 -18.52
C SER A 216 -32.01 -13.18 -18.92
N GLU A 217 -31.89 -11.84 -19.00
CA GLU A 217 -32.93 -11.00 -19.61
C GLU A 217 -32.53 -10.50 -21.01
N PRO A 218 -33.52 -10.39 -21.97
CA PRO A 218 -33.25 -10.02 -23.36
C PRO A 218 -33.05 -8.51 -23.54
N LEU A 219 -31.96 -8.09 -24.18
CA LEU A 219 -31.57 -6.71 -24.38
C LEU A 219 -31.31 -6.35 -25.87
N LEU A 220 -31.54 -5.07 -26.21
CA LEU A 220 -31.41 -4.43 -27.52
C LEU A 220 -30.02 -4.61 -28.19
N GLU A 221 -29.97 -4.56 -29.55
CA GLU A 221 -28.82 -4.93 -30.41
C GLU A 221 -27.48 -4.25 -30.07
N ASN A 222 -27.46 -3.01 -29.62
CA ASN A 222 -26.24 -2.31 -29.23
C ASN A 222 -25.67 -2.80 -27.88
N ALA A 223 -26.50 -3.41 -27.04
CA ALA A 223 -26.09 -4.09 -25.82
C ALA A 223 -25.43 -5.45 -26.13
N ILE A 224 -25.76 -6.09 -27.26
CA ILE A 224 -25.22 -7.40 -27.67
C ILE A 224 -23.70 -7.33 -27.95
N LYS A 225 -23.22 -6.27 -28.64
CA LYS A 225 -21.77 -6.10 -28.91
C LYS A 225 -20.96 -5.85 -27.64
N ARG A 226 -21.46 -5.03 -26.71
CA ARG A 226 -20.83 -4.80 -25.40
C ARG A 226 -20.89 -6.07 -24.52
N LYS A 227 -21.98 -6.83 -24.59
CA LYS A 227 -22.16 -8.10 -23.87
C LYS A 227 -21.17 -9.18 -24.36
N LYS A 228 -20.90 -9.28 -25.69
CA LYS A 228 -19.91 -10.23 -26.26
C LYS A 228 -18.47 -9.90 -25.83
N ALA A 229 -18.07 -8.63 -25.82
CA ALA A 229 -16.75 -8.23 -25.34
C ALA A 229 -16.58 -8.49 -23.82
N SER A 230 -17.60 -8.22 -23.02
CA SER A 230 -17.63 -8.51 -21.59
C SER A 230 -17.58 -10.01 -21.31
N SER A 231 -18.30 -10.83 -22.09
CA SER A 231 -18.30 -12.30 -21.98
C SER A 231 -16.93 -12.91 -22.31
N ALA A 232 -16.24 -12.41 -23.35
CA ALA A 232 -14.90 -12.89 -23.70
C ALA A 232 -13.86 -12.57 -22.60
N VAL A 233 -13.92 -11.37 -22.02
CA VAL A 233 -13.06 -10.98 -20.90
C VAL A 233 -13.31 -11.86 -19.68
N LYS A 234 -14.59 -12.16 -19.39
CA LYS A 234 -14.96 -13.03 -18.27
C LYS A 234 -14.51 -14.48 -18.50
N ALA A 235 -14.70 -15.01 -19.71
CA ALA A 235 -14.24 -16.35 -20.06
C ALA A 235 -12.71 -16.50 -19.92
N ASN A 236 -11.94 -15.49 -20.34
CA ASN A 236 -10.50 -15.47 -20.14
C ASN A 236 -10.12 -15.42 -18.65
N LYS A 237 -10.87 -14.66 -17.83
CA LYS A 237 -10.64 -14.59 -16.40
C LYS A 237 -10.90 -15.94 -15.71
N VAL A 238 -12.00 -16.60 -16.05
CA VAL A 238 -12.34 -17.95 -15.57
C VAL A 238 -11.25 -18.95 -15.93
N LYS A 239 -10.82 -18.96 -17.20
CA LYS A 239 -9.73 -19.84 -17.66
C LYS A 239 -8.44 -19.59 -16.88
N ASN A 240 -8.03 -18.33 -16.71
CA ASN A 240 -6.83 -17.97 -15.97
C ASN A 240 -6.91 -18.46 -14.50
N LEU A 241 -8.06 -18.30 -13.83
CA LEU A 241 -8.26 -18.77 -12.47
C LEU A 241 -8.17 -20.30 -12.39
N GLN A 242 -8.77 -21.02 -13.34
CA GLN A 242 -8.68 -22.48 -13.40
C GLN A 242 -7.24 -22.96 -13.63
N ASP A 243 -6.47 -22.30 -14.49
CA ASP A 243 -5.07 -22.64 -14.73
C ASP A 243 -4.20 -22.34 -13.51
N GLU A 244 -4.48 -21.24 -12.79
CA GLU A 244 -3.79 -20.94 -11.53
C GLU A 244 -4.14 -21.93 -10.42
N LEU A 245 -5.41 -22.35 -10.30
CA LEU A 245 -5.84 -23.38 -9.35
C LEU A 245 -5.11 -24.71 -9.59
N LYS A 246 -5.03 -25.16 -10.86
CA LYS A 246 -4.27 -26.37 -11.22
C LYS A 246 -2.80 -26.27 -10.84
N LYS A 247 -2.18 -25.09 -11.06
CA LYS A 247 -0.77 -24.85 -10.67
C LYS A 247 -0.61 -24.95 -9.15
N LEU A 248 -1.45 -24.25 -8.38
CA LEU A 248 -1.38 -24.27 -6.91
C LEU A 248 -1.62 -25.67 -6.33
N ASP A 249 -2.58 -26.41 -6.88
CA ASP A 249 -2.85 -27.77 -6.48
C ASP A 249 -1.65 -28.72 -6.77
N SER A 250 -1.03 -28.59 -7.94
CA SER A 250 0.21 -29.31 -8.28
C SER A 250 1.37 -28.97 -7.33
N ILE A 251 1.47 -27.72 -6.86
CA ILE A 251 2.47 -27.31 -5.87
C ILE A 251 2.17 -27.96 -4.52
N LEU A 252 0.92 -27.90 -4.07
CA LEU A 252 0.49 -28.41 -2.77
C LEU A 252 0.81 -29.92 -2.62
N HIS A 253 0.63 -30.70 -3.69
CA HIS A 253 0.89 -32.14 -3.71
C HIS A 253 2.34 -32.49 -4.12
N SER A 254 3.23 -31.51 -4.31
CA SER A 254 4.62 -31.77 -4.62
C SER A 254 5.43 -32.18 -3.38
N LYS A 255 6.55 -32.89 -3.59
CA LYS A 255 7.45 -33.30 -2.50
C LYS A 255 8.06 -32.12 -1.73
N HIS A 256 8.29 -31.00 -2.41
CA HIS A 256 8.90 -29.78 -1.86
C HIS A 256 8.11 -28.52 -2.30
N PRO A 257 6.98 -28.21 -1.65
CA PRO A 257 6.09 -27.11 -2.06
C PRO A 257 6.75 -25.75 -2.11
N SER A 258 7.58 -25.41 -1.12
CA SER A 258 8.28 -24.12 -1.07
C SER A 258 9.27 -23.92 -2.22
N SER A 259 9.99 -25.00 -2.61
CA SER A 259 10.88 -24.98 -3.77
C SER A 259 10.07 -24.81 -5.06
N LYS A 260 8.96 -25.56 -5.17
CA LYS A 260 8.08 -25.51 -6.33
C LYS A 260 7.41 -24.15 -6.53
N LEU A 261 7.04 -23.47 -5.44
CA LEU A 261 6.57 -22.08 -5.49
C LEU A 261 7.60 -21.13 -6.13
N LYS A 262 8.88 -21.31 -5.82
CA LYS A 262 9.97 -20.53 -6.39
C LYS A 262 10.14 -20.83 -7.88
N ASP A 263 10.13 -22.10 -8.28
CA ASP A 263 10.28 -22.53 -9.67
C ASP A 263 9.15 -22.01 -10.57
N LEU A 264 7.95 -21.85 -10.04
CA LEU A 264 6.79 -21.32 -10.74
C LEU A 264 6.64 -19.78 -10.60
N GLU A 265 7.73 -19.09 -10.31
CA GLU A 265 7.83 -17.62 -10.26
C GLU A 265 6.93 -16.91 -9.23
N TYR A 266 6.38 -17.63 -8.25
CA TYR A 266 5.72 -16.99 -7.13
C TYR A 266 6.73 -16.22 -6.29
N LYS A 267 6.68 -14.89 -6.35
CA LYS A 267 7.61 -13.98 -5.65
C LYS A 267 7.31 -13.94 -4.15
N MET A 268 7.68 -14.99 -3.45
CA MET A 268 7.56 -15.03 -2.00
C MET A 268 8.78 -14.35 -1.35
N PRO A 269 8.57 -13.43 -0.39
CA PRO A 269 9.68 -12.83 0.36
C PRO A 269 10.52 -13.90 1.08
N TYR A 270 11.82 -13.69 1.16
CA TYR A 270 12.75 -14.62 1.83
C TYR A 270 12.85 -16.03 1.22
N ASN A 271 12.45 -16.22 -0.05
CA ASN A 271 12.60 -17.51 -0.75
C ASN A 271 14.00 -17.77 -1.27
N ASN A 272 14.84 -16.73 -1.40
CA ASN A 272 16.22 -16.92 -1.80
C ASN A 272 17.06 -17.36 -0.60
N THR A 273 17.27 -18.66 -0.47
CA THR A 273 18.00 -19.25 0.65
C THR A 273 19.51 -18.92 0.62
N ALA A 274 20.08 -18.61 -0.56
CA ALA A 274 21.49 -18.28 -0.69
C ALA A 274 21.90 -16.97 0.01
N TYR A 275 20.96 -16.02 0.17
CA TYR A 275 21.19 -14.71 0.80
C TYR A 275 20.15 -14.44 1.89
N LEU A 276 19.60 -15.48 2.49
CA LEU A 276 18.52 -15.35 3.47
C LEU A 276 19.02 -14.65 4.74
N ASP A 277 20.17 -15.03 5.23
CA ASP A 277 20.83 -14.46 6.39
C ASP A 277 21.16 -12.98 6.18
N GLU A 278 21.80 -12.62 5.08
CA GLU A 278 22.10 -11.22 4.73
C GLU A 278 20.84 -10.37 4.64
N THR A 279 19.78 -10.90 4.02
CA THR A 279 18.50 -10.20 3.88
C THR A 279 17.85 -9.96 5.24
N ILE A 280 17.88 -10.94 6.15
CA ILE A 280 17.35 -10.81 7.51
C ILE A 280 18.21 -9.83 8.33
N ILE A 281 19.54 -9.94 8.25
CA ILE A 281 20.47 -9.04 8.92
C ILE A 281 20.23 -7.59 8.49
N HIS A 282 20.11 -7.36 7.18
CA HIS A 282 19.84 -6.02 6.65
C HIS A 282 18.52 -5.46 7.19
N TRP A 283 17.47 -6.26 7.19
CA TRP A 283 16.17 -5.83 7.74
C TRP A 283 16.22 -5.57 9.24
N LEU A 284 16.86 -6.43 10.04
CA LEU A 284 16.98 -6.26 11.49
C LEU A 284 17.79 -5.02 11.87
N ARG A 285 18.79 -4.64 11.08
CA ARG A 285 19.54 -3.37 11.29
C ARG A 285 18.66 -2.13 11.21
N GLU A 286 17.53 -2.21 10.51
CA GLU A 286 16.53 -1.15 10.44
C GLU A 286 15.56 -1.17 11.64
N GLN A 287 15.72 -2.10 12.59
CA GLN A 287 14.83 -2.34 13.73
C GLN A 287 15.58 -2.21 15.06
N PRO A 288 15.94 -1.00 15.50
CA PRO A 288 16.80 -0.79 16.67
C PRO A 288 16.22 -1.38 17.96
N GLU A 289 14.90 -1.36 18.14
CA GLU A 289 14.26 -1.91 19.33
C GLU A 289 14.40 -3.43 19.41
N ILE A 290 14.29 -4.12 18.28
CA ILE A 290 14.50 -5.56 18.21
C ILE A 290 15.97 -5.90 18.47
N LEU A 291 16.90 -5.11 17.91
CA LEU A 291 18.32 -5.31 18.16
C LEU A 291 18.66 -5.20 19.66
N LYS A 292 18.10 -4.20 20.36
CA LYS A 292 18.26 -4.06 21.82
C LYS A 292 17.72 -5.28 22.58
N GLU A 293 16.64 -5.88 22.09
CA GLU A 293 16.04 -7.06 22.70
C GLU A 293 16.95 -8.29 22.58
N ILE A 294 17.58 -8.52 21.42
CA ILE A 294 18.23 -9.78 21.09
C ILE A 294 19.76 -9.79 21.24
N ILE A 295 20.45 -8.63 21.24
CA ILE A 295 21.91 -8.53 21.26
C ILE A 295 22.43 -7.88 22.53
N LEU A 296 23.54 -8.43 23.09
CA LEU A 296 24.17 -7.97 24.32
C LEU A 296 24.76 -6.56 24.20
N ASN A 297 25.52 -6.29 23.14
CA ASN A 297 26.22 -5.02 22.94
C ASN A 297 25.80 -4.38 21.61
N GLN A 298 25.10 -3.26 21.69
CA GLN A 298 24.99 -2.34 20.57
C GLN A 298 26.26 -1.46 20.49
N ALA A 299 27.38 -2.04 20.11
CA ALA A 299 28.35 -1.25 19.38
C ALA A 299 27.68 -0.96 18.03
N ILE A 300 26.89 0.13 17.97
CA ILE A 300 26.37 0.69 16.74
C ILE A 300 27.61 1.10 15.96
N THR A 301 28.12 0.19 15.13
CA THR A 301 29.04 0.56 14.07
C THR A 301 28.22 1.38 13.09
N ASN A 302 28.05 2.66 13.41
CA ASN A 302 27.77 3.70 12.43
C ASN A 302 29.00 3.77 11.50
N LYS A 303 29.17 2.78 10.64
CA LYS A 303 29.94 2.95 9.42
C LYS A 303 29.04 3.69 8.43
N ASN A 304 28.95 5.02 8.65
CA ASN A 304 28.67 5.95 7.58
C ASN A 304 29.86 5.86 6.62
N GLY A 305 29.65 5.24 5.48
CA GLY A 305 30.46 5.27 4.30
C GLY A 305 29.54 5.47 3.11
#